data_419238b7faa3eb112fca2bf7f53d032d
#
_entry.id   419238b7faa3eb112fca2bf7f53d032d
#
_cell.length_a   1.000
_cell.length_b   1.000
_cell.length_c   1.000
_cell.angle_alpha   90.00
_cell.angle_beta   90.00
_cell.angle_gamma   90.00
#
_symmetry.space_group_name_H-M   'P 1'
#
loop_
_entity.id
_entity.type
_entity.pdbx_description
1 polymer ?
#
loop_
_entity_poly.entity_id
_entity_poly.type
_entity_poly.pdbx_seq_one_letter_code
_entity_poly.pdbx_strand_id
1 'polypeptide(L)'
;ENDLAHVPDDYLVVFAMHIPPVQFTDKAALFDIVKDRSHLLMIAAHWHGIEQFFLGPDDGWHGETPLHLYVAGATGGSWWTGFRDASGIPHATMSDGAPNGYSLITFDGHKATFDFKAARFPANHQLRIHAPVSIEEADANQTQVYVNVFSGSEKSTVKLRVGKGKWSELKKV
;
A
#
# COMPACT_ATOMS: atom_id res chain seq x y z
N GLU A 1 -18.64 -15.37 12.29
CA GLU A 1 -20.04 -15.40 11.81
C GLU A 1 -21.00 -14.92 12.90
N ASN A 2 -20.98 -15.53 14.08
CA ASN A 2 -21.86 -15.15 15.19
C ASN A 2 -21.70 -13.67 15.61
N ASP A 3 -20.48 -13.17 15.66
CA ASP A 3 -20.23 -11.78 16.07
C ASP A 3 -20.79 -10.78 15.05
N LEU A 4 -20.70 -11.08 13.76
CA LEU A 4 -21.25 -10.24 12.68
C LEU A 4 -22.77 -10.16 12.71
N ALA A 5 -23.46 -11.17 13.20
CA ALA A 5 -24.92 -11.17 13.32
C ALA A 5 -25.45 -10.06 14.27
N HIS A 6 -24.59 -9.54 15.14
CA HIS A 6 -24.92 -8.48 16.09
C HIS A 6 -24.44 -7.08 15.66
N VAL A 7 -23.74 -6.98 14.51
CA VAL A 7 -23.27 -5.71 13.96
C VAL A 7 -24.30 -5.17 12.98
N PRO A 8 -24.84 -3.96 13.19
CA PRO A 8 -25.75 -3.34 12.24
C PRO A 8 -25.14 -3.23 10.82
N ASP A 9 -25.98 -3.32 9.79
CA ASP A 9 -25.53 -3.35 8.39
C ASP A 9 -24.93 -2.02 7.93
N ASP A 10 -25.27 -0.93 8.58
CA ASP A 10 -24.77 0.41 8.33
C ASP A 10 -23.43 0.72 9.03
N TYR A 11 -22.82 -0.25 9.70
CA TYR A 11 -21.54 -0.07 10.35
C TYR A 11 -20.39 -0.47 9.40
N LEU A 12 -19.30 0.30 9.43
CA LEU A 12 -18.04 -0.13 8.82
C LEU A 12 -17.46 -1.28 9.64
N VAL A 13 -17.32 -2.42 8.99
CA VAL A 13 -16.63 -3.59 9.57
C VAL A 13 -15.18 -3.58 9.10
N VAL A 14 -14.26 -3.58 10.04
CA VAL A 14 -12.83 -3.65 9.76
C VAL A 14 -12.28 -4.99 10.23
N PHE A 15 -11.82 -5.80 9.28
CA PHE A 15 -11.08 -7.02 9.60
C PHE A 15 -9.60 -6.71 9.67
N ALA A 16 -9.00 -6.87 10.85
CA ALA A 16 -7.57 -6.80 11.06
C ALA A 16 -6.99 -8.20 11.26
N MET A 17 -6.05 -8.59 10.42
CA MET A 17 -5.45 -9.93 10.44
C MET A 17 -3.96 -9.86 10.10
N HIS A 18 -3.21 -10.92 10.40
CA HIS A 18 -1.78 -10.93 10.06
C HIS A 18 -1.54 -11.25 8.58
N ILE A 19 -2.09 -12.35 8.08
CA ILE A 19 -1.90 -12.81 6.70
C ILE A 19 -3.02 -12.23 5.83
N PRO A 20 -2.70 -11.66 4.65
CA PRO A 20 -3.73 -11.21 3.70
C PRO A 20 -4.64 -12.35 3.27
N PRO A 21 -5.97 -12.15 3.22
CA PRO A 21 -6.93 -13.21 2.95
C PRO A 21 -6.77 -13.81 1.53
N VAL A 22 -6.16 -13.10 0.61
CA VAL A 22 -5.85 -13.61 -0.73
C VAL A 22 -4.90 -14.82 -0.70
N GLN A 23 -4.18 -15.03 0.40
CA GLN A 23 -3.31 -16.20 0.63
C GLN A 23 -4.02 -17.36 1.33
N PHE A 24 -5.26 -17.19 1.79
CA PHE A 24 -5.98 -18.27 2.45
C PHE A 24 -6.44 -19.31 1.44
N THR A 25 -6.29 -20.59 1.78
CA THR A 25 -6.81 -21.69 0.98
C THR A 25 -8.33 -21.74 0.97
N ASP A 26 -8.96 -21.25 2.03
CA ASP A 26 -10.40 -21.19 2.28
C ASP A 26 -10.96 -19.77 2.19
N LYS A 27 -10.26 -18.85 1.47
CA LYS A 27 -10.69 -17.44 1.32
C LYS A 27 -12.13 -17.29 0.85
N ALA A 28 -12.60 -18.21 0.01
CA ALA A 28 -13.97 -18.19 -0.49
C ALA A 28 -15.00 -18.27 0.66
N ALA A 29 -14.75 -19.11 1.65
CA ALA A 29 -15.64 -19.22 2.81
C ALA A 29 -15.67 -17.91 3.64
N LEU A 30 -14.51 -17.25 3.80
CA LEU A 30 -14.46 -15.94 4.44
C LEU A 30 -15.23 -14.90 3.64
N PHE A 31 -15.00 -14.85 2.34
CA PHE A 31 -15.65 -13.88 1.46
C PHE A 31 -17.18 -14.08 1.42
N ASP A 32 -17.64 -15.33 1.38
CA ASP A 32 -19.07 -15.64 1.42
C ASP A 32 -19.77 -15.17 2.71
N ILE A 33 -19.07 -15.19 3.85
CA ILE A 33 -19.62 -14.71 5.12
C ILE A 33 -19.82 -13.19 5.13
N VAL A 34 -18.97 -12.44 4.41
CA VAL A 34 -18.91 -10.97 4.52
C VAL A 34 -19.35 -10.23 3.27
N LYS A 35 -19.60 -10.92 2.13
CA LYS A 35 -19.87 -10.30 0.82
C LYS A 35 -21.10 -9.39 0.79
N ASP A 36 -22.07 -9.63 1.65
CA ASP A 36 -23.31 -8.86 1.71
C ASP A 36 -23.18 -7.57 2.57
N ARG A 37 -22.00 -7.34 3.19
CA ARG A 37 -21.71 -6.13 3.94
C ARG A 37 -21.32 -4.99 3.01
N SER A 38 -22.09 -3.89 3.03
CA SER A 38 -21.87 -2.72 2.17
C SER A 38 -20.62 -1.92 2.57
N HIS A 39 -20.21 -1.99 3.84
CA HIS A 39 -19.10 -1.21 4.40
C HIS A 39 -18.09 -2.14 5.04
N LEU A 40 -17.07 -2.50 4.25
CA LEU A 40 -16.05 -3.46 4.65
C LEU A 40 -14.64 -2.97 4.28
N LEU A 41 -13.71 -3.13 5.19
CA LEU A 41 -12.29 -2.91 4.99
C LEU A 41 -11.51 -4.09 5.58
N MET A 42 -10.54 -4.60 4.84
CA MET A 42 -9.59 -5.58 5.35
C MET A 42 -8.20 -4.96 5.50
N ILE A 43 -7.58 -5.16 6.65
CA ILE A 43 -6.23 -4.70 6.96
C ILE A 43 -5.40 -5.93 7.29
N ALA A 44 -4.30 -6.10 6.57
CA ALA A 44 -3.37 -7.20 6.79
C ALA A 44 -1.93 -6.70 6.89
N ALA A 45 -0.99 -7.61 7.11
CA ALA A 45 0.45 -7.34 7.19
C ALA A 45 1.24 -8.44 6.46
N HIS A 46 2.15 -9.13 7.12
CA HIS A 46 2.88 -10.32 6.69
C HIS A 46 3.91 -10.11 5.57
N TRP A 47 3.60 -9.37 4.52
CA TRP A 47 4.46 -9.24 3.33
C TRP A 47 5.63 -8.28 3.52
N HIS A 48 5.65 -7.54 4.63
CA HIS A 48 6.66 -6.54 4.93
C HIS A 48 6.79 -5.46 3.84
N GLY A 49 5.73 -5.20 3.14
CA GLY A 49 5.54 -4.15 2.13
C GLY A 49 4.19 -3.50 2.29
N ILE A 50 3.99 -2.33 1.68
CA ILE A 50 2.71 -1.62 1.69
C ILE A 50 2.04 -1.87 0.36
N GLU A 51 0.84 -2.44 0.39
CA GLU A 51 0.07 -2.68 -0.82
C GLU A 51 -1.41 -2.38 -0.60
N GLN A 52 -2.08 -1.95 -1.64
CA GLN A 52 -3.52 -1.71 -1.64
C GLN A 52 -4.17 -2.41 -2.82
N PHE A 53 -5.14 -3.23 -2.52
CA PHE A 53 -5.91 -3.97 -3.51
C PHE A 53 -7.39 -3.60 -3.43
N PHE A 54 -8.05 -3.65 -4.56
CA PHE A 54 -9.50 -3.54 -4.67
C PHE A 54 -10.00 -4.82 -5.30
N LEU A 55 -10.17 -5.85 -4.46
CA LEU A 55 -10.49 -7.20 -4.88
C LEU A 55 -11.85 -7.25 -5.57
N GLY A 56 -11.90 -7.96 -6.67
CA GLY A 56 -13.09 -8.18 -7.49
C GLY A 56 -13.34 -9.65 -7.81
N PRO A 57 -14.20 -9.93 -8.80
CA PRO A 57 -14.56 -11.32 -9.17
C PRO A 57 -13.36 -12.19 -9.55
N ASP A 58 -12.34 -11.61 -10.20
CA ASP A 58 -11.12 -12.33 -10.57
C ASP A 58 -10.31 -12.78 -9.35
N ASP A 59 -10.48 -12.11 -8.22
CA ASP A 59 -9.86 -12.45 -6.93
C ASP A 59 -10.72 -13.42 -6.10
N GLY A 60 -11.93 -13.72 -6.59
CA GLY A 60 -12.96 -14.51 -5.90
C GLY A 60 -13.86 -13.69 -4.99
N TRP A 61 -13.80 -12.36 -5.06
CA TRP A 61 -14.71 -11.49 -4.33
C TRP A 61 -15.97 -11.21 -5.15
N HIS A 62 -17.14 -11.49 -4.59
CA HIS A 62 -18.45 -11.37 -5.26
C HIS A 62 -19.41 -10.41 -4.52
N GLY A 63 -18.90 -9.51 -3.67
CA GLY A 63 -19.68 -8.44 -3.07
C GLY A 63 -20.05 -7.36 -4.09
N GLU A 64 -20.99 -6.49 -3.73
CA GLU A 64 -21.53 -5.44 -4.61
C GLU A 64 -20.46 -4.42 -5.06
N THR A 65 -19.52 -4.12 -4.17
CA THR A 65 -18.41 -3.19 -4.45
C THR A 65 -17.07 -3.90 -4.27
N PRO A 66 -16.01 -3.45 -4.95
CA PRO A 66 -14.67 -4.01 -4.74
C PRO A 66 -14.25 -3.92 -3.27
N LEU A 67 -13.73 -5.03 -2.74
CA LEU A 67 -13.25 -5.10 -1.37
C LEU A 67 -11.88 -4.44 -1.26
N HIS A 68 -11.77 -3.40 -0.46
CA HIS A 68 -10.49 -2.77 -0.18
C HIS A 68 -9.70 -3.61 0.84
N LEU A 69 -8.58 -4.14 0.38
CA LEU A 69 -7.56 -4.80 1.21
C LEU A 69 -6.34 -3.88 1.30
N TYR A 70 -6.03 -3.43 2.50
CA TYR A 70 -4.83 -2.67 2.81
C TYR A 70 -3.80 -3.57 3.50
N VAL A 71 -2.66 -3.79 2.88
CA VAL A 71 -1.52 -4.48 3.50
C VAL A 71 -0.61 -3.42 4.10
N ALA A 72 -0.55 -3.37 5.41
CA ALA A 72 0.33 -2.48 6.14
C ALA A 72 1.77 -2.98 6.07
N GLY A 73 2.69 -2.07 5.89
CA GLY A 73 4.11 -2.38 5.92
C GLY A 73 4.61 -2.73 7.32
N ALA A 74 5.89 -2.97 7.43
CA ALA A 74 6.54 -3.32 8.68
C ALA A 74 7.37 -2.15 9.24
N THR A 75 7.19 -1.83 10.49
CA THR A 75 7.95 -0.78 11.20
C THR A 75 9.46 -1.04 11.16
N GLY A 76 9.86 -2.31 11.15
CA GLY A 76 11.25 -2.74 11.04
C GLY A 76 11.77 -2.90 9.60
N GLY A 77 11.01 -2.48 8.60
CA GLY A 77 11.32 -2.75 7.20
C GLY A 77 11.06 -4.23 6.85
N SER A 78 11.69 -4.74 5.77
CA SER A 78 11.57 -6.17 5.43
C SER A 78 12.09 -7.05 6.56
N TRP A 79 13.31 -6.72 7.05
CA TRP A 79 13.89 -7.26 8.27
C TRP A 79 14.71 -6.17 8.96
N TRP A 80 14.85 -6.22 10.28
CA TRP A 80 15.66 -5.26 11.04
C TRP A 80 17.17 -5.50 10.83
N THR A 81 17.60 -5.38 9.57
CA THR A 81 18.96 -5.64 9.09
C THR A 81 19.42 -4.53 8.15
N GLY A 82 20.71 -4.55 7.79
CA GLY A 82 21.29 -3.62 6.85
C GLY A 82 22.41 -2.80 7.49
N PHE A 83 23.04 -1.95 6.70
CA PHE A 83 24.04 -1.02 7.18
C PHE A 83 23.42 -0.07 8.21
N ARG A 84 24.21 0.21 9.25
CA ARG A 84 23.77 1.12 10.29
C ARG A 84 24.06 2.56 9.89
N ASP A 85 23.12 3.45 10.18
CA ASP A 85 23.34 4.90 10.06
C ASP A 85 24.22 5.45 11.19
N ALA A 86 24.44 6.76 11.18
CA ALA A 86 25.24 7.44 12.21
C ALA A 86 24.69 7.28 13.63
N SER A 87 23.42 6.94 13.80
CA SER A 87 22.77 6.68 15.08
C SER A 87 22.79 5.19 15.47
N GLY A 88 23.46 4.34 14.67
CA GLY A 88 23.53 2.91 14.90
C GLY A 88 22.25 2.14 14.52
N ILE A 89 21.33 2.75 13.82
CA ILE A 89 20.04 2.17 13.45
C ILE A 89 20.16 1.50 12.07
N PRO A 90 19.70 0.25 11.89
CA PRO A 90 19.72 -0.40 10.59
C PRO A 90 18.94 0.37 9.53
N HIS A 91 19.52 0.50 8.34
CA HIS A 91 18.86 1.10 7.19
C HIS A 91 17.97 0.05 6.49
N ALA A 92 16.90 -0.33 7.19
CA ALA A 92 15.97 -1.33 6.71
C ALA A 92 14.91 -0.70 5.79
N THR A 93 14.69 -1.31 4.62
CA THR A 93 13.59 -0.98 3.70
C THR A 93 12.58 -2.11 3.70
N MET A 94 11.34 -1.81 3.33
CA MET A 94 10.31 -2.82 3.11
C MET A 94 10.53 -3.57 1.79
N SER A 95 9.83 -4.67 1.59
CA SER A 95 9.95 -5.51 0.39
C SER A 95 9.58 -4.77 -0.91
N ASP A 96 8.67 -3.81 -0.82
CA ASP A 96 8.25 -2.90 -1.90
C ASP A 96 9.24 -1.72 -2.12
N GLY A 97 10.33 -1.66 -1.36
CA GLY A 97 11.32 -0.57 -1.42
C GLY A 97 10.91 0.70 -0.66
N ALA A 98 9.77 0.72 0.02
CA ALA A 98 9.43 1.81 0.93
C ALA A 98 10.37 1.80 2.16
N PRO A 99 10.69 2.97 2.74
CA PRO A 99 11.42 3.01 4.00
C PRO A 99 10.58 2.39 5.11
N ASN A 100 11.23 1.88 6.15
CA ASN A 100 10.52 1.46 7.34
C ASN A 100 9.69 2.60 7.94
N GLY A 101 8.51 2.28 8.45
CA GLY A 101 7.54 3.29 8.89
C GLY A 101 6.27 2.68 9.42
N TYR A 102 5.22 3.46 9.44
CA TYR A 102 3.90 3.04 9.88
C TYR A 102 2.79 3.77 9.13
N SER A 103 1.66 3.13 9.07
CA SER A 103 0.46 3.69 8.46
C SER A 103 -0.43 4.36 9.50
N LEU A 104 -1.05 5.46 9.12
CA LEU A 104 -2.10 6.14 9.85
C LEU A 104 -3.39 5.96 9.09
N ILE A 105 -4.38 5.36 9.72
CA ILE A 105 -5.69 5.15 9.11
C ILE A 105 -6.70 6.01 9.86
N THR A 106 -7.30 6.94 9.14
CA THR A 106 -8.33 7.83 9.68
C THR A 106 -9.69 7.38 9.18
N PHE A 107 -10.62 7.19 10.10
CA PHE A 107 -12.00 6.83 9.80
C PHE A 107 -12.93 8.04 9.96
N ASP A 108 -13.75 8.27 8.94
CA ASP A 108 -14.83 9.26 8.95
C ASP A 108 -16.10 8.56 8.44
N GLY A 109 -16.95 8.11 9.37
CA GLY A 109 -18.05 7.21 9.09
C GLY A 109 -17.55 5.92 8.43
N HIS A 110 -18.02 5.62 7.22
CA HIS A 110 -17.62 4.44 6.45
C HIS A 110 -16.35 4.65 5.61
N LYS A 111 -15.82 5.87 5.58
CA LYS A 111 -14.65 6.21 4.78
C LYS A 111 -13.38 6.04 5.59
N ALA A 112 -12.42 5.32 5.02
CA ALA A 112 -11.06 5.23 5.54
C ALA A 112 -10.10 6.00 4.61
N THR A 113 -9.18 6.74 5.20
CA THR A 113 -8.05 7.36 4.50
C THR A 113 -6.75 6.84 5.07
N PHE A 114 -5.77 6.67 4.20
CA PHE A 114 -4.51 6.02 4.52
C PHE A 114 -3.36 6.98 4.26
N ASP A 115 -2.60 7.26 5.32
CA ASP A 115 -1.37 8.03 5.26
C ASP A 115 -0.20 7.15 5.70
N PHE A 116 0.92 7.28 5.04
CA PHE A 116 2.14 6.60 5.43
C PHE A 116 3.12 7.59 6.05
N LYS A 117 3.74 7.20 7.15
CA LYS A 117 4.80 7.96 7.80
C LYS A 117 6.09 7.16 7.82
N ALA A 118 7.00 7.51 6.92
CA ALA A 118 8.35 6.98 6.93
C ALA A 118 9.07 7.36 8.24
N ALA A 119 9.63 6.38 8.94
CA ALA A 119 10.37 6.62 10.17
C ALA A 119 11.57 7.56 9.89
N ARG A 120 11.78 8.53 10.75
CA ARG A 120 12.89 9.51 10.67
C ARG A 120 12.83 10.46 9.47
N PHE A 121 11.87 10.35 8.58
CA PHE A 121 11.67 11.28 7.47
C PHE A 121 10.51 12.24 7.76
N PRO A 122 10.48 13.42 7.12
CA PRO A 122 9.35 14.33 7.25
C PRO A 122 8.07 13.71 6.66
N ALA A 123 6.90 14.21 7.07
CA ALA A 123 5.61 13.65 6.67
C ALA A 123 5.36 13.68 5.15
N ASN A 124 5.96 14.61 4.43
CA ASN A 124 5.86 14.73 2.98
C ASN A 124 6.80 13.78 2.21
N HIS A 125 7.57 12.93 2.89
CA HIS A 125 8.39 11.91 2.24
C HIS A 125 7.52 10.71 1.88
N GLN A 126 6.81 10.79 0.75
CA GLN A 126 5.78 9.85 0.32
C GLN A 126 6.17 9.04 -0.93
N LEU A 127 7.33 9.35 -1.51
CA LEU A 127 7.81 8.68 -2.71
C LEU A 127 9.34 8.70 -2.78
N ARG A 128 9.89 7.81 -3.61
CA ARG A 128 11.29 7.81 -3.99
C ARG A 128 11.42 7.78 -5.51
N ILE A 129 12.28 8.65 -6.03
CA ILE A 129 12.62 8.69 -7.45
C ILE A 129 13.91 7.89 -7.66
N HIS A 130 13.87 6.95 -8.59
CA HIS A 130 15.01 6.18 -9.04
C HIS A 130 15.38 6.63 -10.45
N ALA A 131 16.47 7.37 -10.54
CA ALA A 131 17.04 7.86 -11.78
C ALA A 131 18.56 7.87 -11.67
N PRO A 132 19.32 7.77 -12.77
CA PRO A 132 20.75 8.02 -12.75
C PRO A 132 21.08 9.42 -12.26
N VAL A 133 22.18 9.55 -11.51
CA VAL A 133 22.68 10.85 -11.02
C VAL A 133 23.19 11.72 -12.17
N SER A 134 23.78 11.08 -13.19
CA SER A 134 24.25 11.71 -14.42
C SER A 134 24.09 10.74 -15.57
N ILE A 135 23.87 11.27 -16.77
CA ILE A 135 23.76 10.52 -18.03
C ILE A 135 24.48 11.30 -19.13
N GLU A 136 24.96 10.59 -20.12
CA GLU A 136 25.39 11.23 -21.37
C GLU A 136 24.17 11.75 -22.15
N GLU A 137 24.33 12.83 -22.87
CA GLU A 137 23.23 13.44 -23.66
C GLU A 137 22.62 12.45 -24.66
N ALA A 138 23.46 11.61 -25.26
CA ALA A 138 23.03 10.57 -26.20
C ALA A 138 22.07 9.52 -25.57
N ASP A 139 22.17 9.29 -24.26
CA ASP A 139 21.40 8.29 -23.55
C ASP A 139 20.10 8.85 -22.96
N ALA A 140 19.87 10.15 -23.05
CA ALA A 140 18.75 10.83 -22.42
C ALA A 140 17.39 10.25 -22.85
N ASN A 141 17.23 9.88 -24.12
CA ASN A 141 15.99 9.31 -24.66
C ASN A 141 15.76 7.84 -24.30
N GLN A 142 16.77 7.16 -23.78
CA GLN A 142 16.72 5.75 -23.39
C GLN A 142 16.70 5.59 -21.87
N THR A 143 16.97 6.67 -21.14
CA THR A 143 17.02 6.66 -19.69
C THR A 143 15.62 6.50 -19.10
N GLN A 144 15.47 5.51 -18.24
CA GLN A 144 14.23 5.26 -17.52
C GLN A 144 14.27 5.89 -16.13
N VAL A 145 13.16 6.47 -15.75
CA VAL A 145 12.93 7.01 -14.40
C VAL A 145 11.79 6.24 -13.76
N TYR A 146 12.05 5.68 -12.61
CA TYR A 146 11.04 4.99 -11.82
C TYR A 146 10.68 5.80 -10.58
N VAL A 147 9.41 5.79 -10.21
CA VAL A 147 8.92 6.43 -8.99
C VAL A 147 8.21 5.40 -8.15
N ASN A 148 8.76 5.11 -6.98
CA ASN A 148 8.09 4.31 -5.97
C ASN A 148 7.24 5.23 -5.09
N VAL A 149 5.91 5.07 -5.12
CA VAL A 149 4.97 5.79 -4.26
C VAL A 149 4.61 4.89 -3.09
N PHE A 150 5.03 5.27 -1.89
CA PHE A 150 4.94 4.45 -0.68
C PHE A 150 3.54 4.13 -0.33
N SER A 151 2.63 3.89 -0.26
CA SER A 151 1.20 3.65 -0.03
C SER A 151 0.36 3.94 -1.27
N GLY A 152 0.97 3.79 -2.47
CA GLY A 152 0.27 3.91 -3.73
C GLY A 152 -0.70 2.74 -3.98
N SER A 153 -1.59 2.92 -4.95
CA SER A 153 -2.50 1.89 -5.42
C SER A 153 -2.68 1.98 -6.94
N GLU A 154 -3.43 1.06 -7.50
CA GLU A 154 -3.84 1.11 -8.90
C GLU A 154 -4.60 2.39 -9.28
N LYS A 155 -5.19 3.08 -8.30
CA LYS A 155 -5.92 4.35 -8.47
C LYS A 155 -5.02 5.58 -8.41
N SER A 156 -3.74 5.42 -8.03
CA SER A 156 -2.79 6.53 -7.94
C SER A 156 -2.37 7.01 -9.32
N THR A 157 -2.21 8.32 -9.48
CA THR A 157 -1.66 8.94 -10.69
C THR A 157 -0.36 9.65 -10.35
N VAL A 158 0.70 9.33 -11.06
CA VAL A 158 2.03 9.93 -10.88
C VAL A 158 2.40 10.74 -12.13
N LYS A 159 2.85 11.97 -11.92
CA LYS A 159 3.32 12.85 -12.99
C LYS A 159 4.75 13.25 -12.75
N LEU A 160 5.56 13.24 -13.80
CA LEU A 160 6.94 13.66 -13.79
C LEU A 160 7.12 14.91 -14.65
N ARG A 161 8.00 15.78 -14.22
CA ARG A 161 8.50 16.91 -15.00
C ARG A 161 10.01 17.01 -14.87
N VAL A 162 10.70 17.08 -15.97
CA VAL A 162 12.15 17.32 -16.01
C VAL A 162 12.40 18.82 -16.23
N GLY A 163 13.10 19.44 -15.32
CA GLY A 163 13.41 20.87 -15.37
C GLY A 163 12.16 21.75 -15.47
N LYS A 164 12.12 22.62 -16.49
CA LYS A 164 10.99 23.52 -16.79
C LYS A 164 10.02 22.96 -17.86
N GLY A 165 10.18 21.69 -18.22
CA GLY A 165 9.35 21.03 -19.23
C GLY A 165 7.88 20.90 -18.84
N LYS A 166 7.11 20.19 -19.64
CA LYS A 166 5.71 19.85 -19.35
C LYS A 166 5.64 18.68 -18.38
N TRP A 167 4.57 18.62 -17.61
CA TRP A 167 4.23 17.44 -16.80
C TRP A 167 3.78 16.30 -17.71
N SER A 168 4.30 15.12 -17.49
CA SER A 168 3.93 13.88 -18.18
C SER A 168 3.46 12.86 -17.15
N GLU A 169 2.41 12.13 -17.46
CA GLU A 169 1.96 11.03 -16.62
C GLU A 169 2.88 9.83 -16.81
N LEU A 170 3.27 9.19 -15.72
CA LEU A 170 4.06 7.97 -15.73
C LEU A 170 3.16 6.75 -15.89
N LYS A 171 3.65 5.77 -16.65
CA LYS A 171 3.02 4.46 -16.77
C LYS A 171 3.27 3.65 -15.49
N LYS A 172 2.26 2.97 -15.01
CA LYS A 172 2.40 1.96 -13.93
C LYS A 172 3.08 0.71 -14.48
N VAL A 173 3.94 0.13 -13.67
CA VAL A 173 4.69 -1.09 -13.96
C VAL A 173 4.55 -2.07 -12.81
#